data_ef6288596e6ac2c000f58b6a1896a7b3
#
_entry.id   ef6288596e6ac2c000f58b6a1896a7b3
#
_cell.length_a   1.000
_cell.length_b   1.000
_cell.length_c   1.000
_cell.angle_alpha   90.00
_cell.angle_beta   90.00
_cell.angle_gamma   90.00
#
_symmetry.space_group_name_H-M   'P 1'
#
loop_
_entity.id
_entity.type
_entity.pdbx_description
1 polymer ?
#
loop_
_entity_poly.entity_id
_entity_poly.type
_entity_poly.pdbx_seq_one_letter_code
_entity_poly.pdbx_strand_id
1 'polypeptide(L)'
;MDELIGLFIEDEVANVDVYTRLFALEGLKLNYLDNLPLTVDSYYDIILERNVDFLIIDFHLEKQVTYKGIDVLREIRKHDSTIYAVLLTNYELDDFADQFGDYDYELQKSEINSRYKDVAEKIKRACGLREENMMYRAVEIKQQQDTETIRLLQEINSKLDQKKG
;
A
#
# COMPACT_ATOMS: atom_id res chain seq x y z
N MET A 1 7.74 -15.61 6.79
CA MET A 1 7.10 -14.39 6.28
C MET A 1 7.76 -13.18 6.91
N ASP A 2 8.19 -12.26 6.09
CA ASP A 2 8.77 -11.02 6.60
C ASP A 2 7.70 -10.19 7.31
N GLU A 3 8.13 -9.40 8.29
CA GLU A 3 7.24 -8.53 9.05
C GLU A 3 6.62 -7.49 8.12
N LEU A 4 5.29 -7.35 8.17
CA LEU A 4 4.59 -6.33 7.40
C LEU A 4 4.75 -4.97 8.08
N ILE A 5 5.09 -3.98 7.28
CA ILE A 5 5.36 -2.61 7.73
C ILE A 5 4.26 -1.69 7.21
N GLY A 6 3.58 -1.02 8.12
CA GLY A 6 2.59 0.00 7.79
C GLY A 6 3.13 1.40 8.02
N LEU A 7 2.60 2.36 7.28
CA LEU A 7 2.83 3.77 7.55
C LEU A 7 1.54 4.34 8.16
N PHE A 8 1.66 4.85 9.38
CA PHE A 8 0.57 5.52 10.07
C PHE A 8 0.69 7.02 9.87
N ILE A 9 -0.27 7.62 9.17
CA ILE A 9 -0.31 9.05 8.89
C ILE A 9 -1.34 9.66 9.83
N GLU A 10 -0.84 10.30 10.89
CA GLU A 10 -1.62 10.83 12.01
C GLU A 10 -0.91 12.07 12.55
N ASP A 11 -1.67 13.07 12.93
CA ASP A 11 -1.15 14.32 13.49
C ASP A 11 -1.17 14.37 15.02
N GLU A 12 -1.79 13.40 15.69
CA GLU A 12 -1.85 13.29 17.15
C GLU A 12 -0.96 12.16 17.68
N VAL A 13 0.07 12.51 18.43
CA VAL A 13 1.05 11.55 18.96
C VAL A 13 0.39 10.52 19.90
N ALA A 14 -0.60 10.93 20.68
CA ALA A 14 -1.31 10.01 21.60
C ALA A 14 -1.95 8.82 20.85
N ASN A 15 -2.51 9.06 19.67
CA ASN A 15 -3.12 8.01 18.85
C ASN A 15 -2.07 7.07 18.29
N VAL A 16 -0.88 7.58 17.96
CA VAL A 16 0.21 6.78 17.41
C VAL A 16 0.60 5.67 18.40
N ASP A 17 0.77 5.99 19.67
CA ASP A 17 1.16 5.00 20.68
C ASP A 17 0.14 3.88 20.83
N VAL A 18 -1.13 4.22 20.90
CA VAL A 18 -2.21 3.24 21.04
C VAL A 18 -2.26 2.29 19.85
N TYR A 19 -2.27 2.85 18.65
CA TYR A 19 -2.38 2.05 17.42
C TYR A 19 -1.15 1.17 17.21
N THR A 20 0.04 1.71 17.45
CA THR A 20 1.29 0.97 17.33
C THR A 20 1.29 -0.28 18.21
N ARG A 21 0.84 -0.14 19.46
CA ARG A 21 0.75 -1.27 20.41
C ARG A 21 -0.28 -2.30 19.99
N LEU A 22 -1.48 -1.86 19.58
CA LEU A 22 -2.54 -2.76 19.18
C LEU A 22 -2.16 -3.59 17.96
N PHE A 23 -1.61 -2.96 16.93
CA PHE A 23 -1.21 -3.67 15.73
C PHE A 23 0.04 -4.53 15.93
N ALA A 24 0.93 -4.16 16.86
CA ALA A 24 2.06 -5.00 17.25
C ALA A 24 1.61 -6.33 17.86
N LEU A 25 0.50 -6.35 18.61
CA LEU A 25 -0.10 -7.58 19.14
C LEU A 25 -0.50 -8.55 18.01
N GLU A 26 -0.79 -8.04 16.85
CA GLU A 26 -1.18 -8.82 15.68
C GLU A 26 -0.01 -9.05 14.71
N GLY A 27 1.22 -8.73 15.11
CA GLY A 27 2.41 -8.94 14.29
C GLY A 27 2.64 -7.92 13.20
N LEU A 28 1.98 -6.76 13.28
CA LEU A 28 2.15 -5.68 12.29
C LEU A 28 2.96 -4.55 12.91
N LYS A 29 3.94 -4.05 12.16
CA LYS A 29 4.78 -2.94 12.59
C LYS A 29 4.27 -1.64 11.97
N LEU A 30 3.95 -0.64 12.80
CA LEU A 30 3.57 0.68 12.31
C LEU A 30 4.75 1.65 12.46
N ASN A 31 5.11 2.27 11.36
CA ASN A 31 5.99 3.44 11.33
C ASN A 31 5.11 4.68 11.27
N TYR A 32 5.56 5.76 11.90
CA TYR A 32 4.88 7.03 11.84
C TYR A 32 5.88 8.15 11.53
N LEU A 33 5.36 9.31 11.17
CA LEU A 33 6.16 10.48 10.88
C LEU A 33 6.03 11.48 12.03
N ASP A 34 7.16 11.90 12.62
CA ASP A 34 7.17 12.90 13.69
C ASP A 34 6.58 14.22 13.20
N ASN A 35 6.89 14.58 11.97
CA ASN A 35 6.36 15.75 11.30
C ASN A 35 5.83 15.33 9.94
N LEU A 36 4.59 15.70 9.64
CA LEU A 36 3.99 15.43 8.34
C LEU A 36 4.63 16.33 7.28
N PRO A 37 4.86 15.82 6.05
CA PRO A 37 5.35 16.65 4.96
C PRO A 37 4.46 17.85 4.70
N LEU A 38 5.04 18.95 4.23
CA LEU A 38 4.30 20.17 3.92
C LEU A 38 3.36 19.97 2.73
N THR A 39 3.71 19.09 1.79
CA THR A 39 2.93 18.79 0.61
C THR A 39 2.77 17.29 0.44
N VAL A 40 1.76 16.86 -0.32
CA VAL A 40 1.45 15.45 -0.51
C VAL A 40 2.45 14.70 -1.40
N ASP A 41 3.26 15.41 -2.15
CA ASP A 41 4.19 14.83 -3.14
C ASP A 41 5.24 13.91 -2.52
N SER A 42 5.58 14.12 -1.26
CA SER A 42 6.68 13.41 -0.58
C SER A 42 6.28 12.01 -0.09
N TYR A 43 5.00 11.71 0.01
CA TYR A 43 4.55 10.46 0.66
C TYR A 43 4.95 9.20 -0.09
N TYR A 44 4.89 9.21 -1.40
CA TYR A 44 5.26 8.02 -2.16
C TYR A 44 6.75 7.69 -2.01
N ASP A 45 7.61 8.68 -1.99
CA ASP A 45 9.04 8.49 -1.74
C ASP A 45 9.29 7.89 -0.35
N ILE A 46 8.54 8.34 0.66
CA ILE A 46 8.61 7.78 2.02
C ILE A 46 8.19 6.31 2.02
N ILE A 47 7.14 5.97 1.31
CA ILE A 47 6.68 4.59 1.16
C ILE A 47 7.77 3.70 0.58
N LEU A 48 8.45 4.16 -0.46
CA LEU A 48 9.54 3.42 -1.09
C LEU A 48 10.76 3.29 -0.16
N GLU A 49 11.17 4.38 0.48
CA GLU A 49 12.33 4.39 1.37
C GLU A 49 12.16 3.47 2.58
N ARG A 50 10.96 3.39 3.12
CA ARG A 50 10.66 2.62 4.33
C ARG A 50 10.10 1.23 4.03
N ASN A 51 9.98 0.84 2.78
CA ASN A 51 9.41 -0.45 2.36
C ASN A 51 8.02 -0.69 2.97
N VAL A 52 7.14 0.29 2.84
CA VAL A 52 5.79 0.26 3.42
C VAL A 52 4.89 -0.71 2.65
N ASP A 53 4.22 -1.60 3.36
CA ASP A 53 3.34 -2.61 2.79
C ASP A 53 1.87 -2.20 2.82
N PHE A 54 1.47 -1.38 3.79
CA PHE A 54 0.08 -0.92 3.92
C PHE A 54 0.04 0.46 4.57
N LEU A 55 -1.13 1.11 4.49
CA LEU A 55 -1.33 2.46 5.01
C LEU A 55 -2.47 2.48 6.02
N ILE A 56 -2.31 3.26 7.08
CA ILE A 56 -3.39 3.68 7.97
C ILE A 56 -3.34 5.20 8.00
N ILE A 57 -4.38 5.84 7.50
CA ILE A 57 -4.39 7.28 7.26
C ILE A 57 -5.56 7.92 8.00
N ASP A 58 -5.28 8.91 8.86
CA ASP A 58 -6.32 9.72 9.46
C ASP A 58 -6.89 10.68 8.41
N PHE A 59 -8.20 10.77 8.33
CA PHE A 59 -8.88 11.71 7.43
C PHE A 59 -8.52 13.17 7.80
N HIS A 60 -8.48 13.47 9.11
CA HIS A 60 -8.20 14.81 9.62
C HIS A 60 -6.74 14.97 10.01
N LEU A 61 -6.02 15.84 9.32
CA LEU A 61 -4.61 16.15 9.57
C LEU A 61 -4.39 17.65 9.85
N GLU A 62 -5.46 18.39 10.12
CA GLU A 62 -5.45 19.86 10.19
C GLU A 62 -4.60 20.43 11.33
N LYS A 63 -4.22 19.62 12.33
CA LYS A 63 -3.36 20.09 13.42
C LYS A 63 -1.93 20.38 12.97
N GLN A 64 -1.47 19.78 11.89
CA GLN A 64 -0.12 19.96 11.38
C GLN A 64 -0.06 20.53 9.98
N VAL A 65 -1.02 20.14 9.11
CA VAL A 65 -0.97 20.45 7.68
C VAL A 65 -2.32 20.95 7.17
N THR A 66 -2.33 21.49 5.96
CA THR A 66 -3.55 22.02 5.33
C THR A 66 -4.30 21.00 4.48
N TYR A 67 -3.63 19.93 4.05
CA TYR A 67 -4.27 18.86 3.29
C TYR A 67 -4.93 17.83 4.22
N LYS A 68 -5.81 17.04 3.67
CA LYS A 68 -6.51 15.95 4.38
C LYS A 68 -5.89 14.60 4.05
N GLY A 69 -6.21 13.58 4.87
CA GLY A 69 -5.75 12.22 4.61
C GLY A 69 -6.16 11.69 3.25
N ILE A 70 -7.35 12.05 2.77
CA ILE A 70 -7.80 11.63 1.44
C ILE A 70 -6.95 12.23 0.32
N ASP A 71 -6.42 13.43 0.50
CA ASP A 71 -5.52 14.05 -0.48
C ASP A 71 -4.20 13.30 -0.57
N VAL A 72 -3.69 12.83 0.58
CA VAL A 72 -2.49 11.98 0.64
C VAL A 72 -2.73 10.68 -0.14
N LEU A 73 -3.86 10.03 0.11
CA LEU A 73 -4.17 8.77 -0.53
C LEU A 73 -4.33 8.92 -2.05
N ARG A 74 -4.96 9.98 -2.51
CA ARG A 74 -5.08 10.28 -3.94
C ARG A 74 -3.71 10.42 -4.60
N GLU A 75 -2.80 11.10 -3.94
CA GLU A 75 -1.44 11.26 -4.46
C GLU A 75 -0.71 9.91 -4.53
N ILE A 76 -0.81 9.10 -3.49
CA ILE A 76 -0.21 7.77 -3.48
C ILE A 76 -0.80 6.89 -4.59
N ARG A 77 -2.12 6.96 -4.82
CA ARG A 77 -2.79 6.16 -5.85
C ARG A 77 -2.35 6.49 -7.27
N LYS A 78 -1.82 7.67 -7.52
CA LYS A 78 -1.23 8.01 -8.83
C LYS A 78 0.00 7.14 -9.14
N HIS A 79 0.70 6.68 -8.11
CA HIS A 79 1.94 5.91 -8.23
C HIS A 79 1.74 4.43 -7.94
N ASP A 80 0.84 4.10 -7.02
CA ASP A 80 0.54 2.73 -6.60
C ASP A 80 -0.96 2.59 -6.33
N SER A 81 -1.65 1.92 -7.24
CA SER A 81 -3.10 1.70 -7.14
C SER A 81 -3.46 0.50 -6.25
N THR A 82 -2.48 -0.28 -5.81
CA THR A 82 -2.71 -1.58 -5.16
C THR A 82 -2.37 -1.64 -3.67
N ILE A 83 -1.67 -0.64 -3.12
CA ILE A 83 -1.33 -0.64 -1.71
C ILE A 83 -2.60 -0.57 -0.85
N TYR A 84 -2.70 -1.45 0.14
CA TYR A 84 -3.88 -1.51 1.00
C TYR A 84 -3.91 -0.31 1.93
N ALA A 85 -5.04 0.40 1.96
CA ALA A 85 -5.20 1.63 2.72
C ALA A 85 -6.44 1.58 3.60
N VAL A 86 -6.24 1.81 4.90
CA VAL A 86 -7.29 1.99 5.89
C VAL A 86 -7.43 3.47 6.18
N LEU A 87 -8.63 4.00 6.01
CA LEU A 87 -8.94 5.40 6.33
C LEU A 87 -9.59 5.47 7.71
N LEU A 88 -9.02 6.28 8.59
CA LEU A 88 -9.58 6.53 9.91
C LEU A 88 -10.48 7.76 9.88
N THR A 89 -11.66 7.63 10.45
CA THR A 89 -12.65 8.71 10.49
C THR A 89 -13.14 8.96 11.90
N ASN A 90 -13.59 10.20 12.16
CA ASN A 90 -14.23 10.61 13.40
C ASN A 90 -15.70 10.88 13.11
N TYR A 91 -16.59 10.00 13.49
CA TYR A 91 -18.03 10.23 13.37
C TYR A 91 -18.59 10.31 11.95
N GLU A 92 -19.91 10.47 11.92
CA GLU A 92 -20.75 10.72 10.74
C GLU A 92 -20.37 11.99 9.97
N LEU A 93 -19.51 12.84 10.54
CA LEU A 93 -19.03 14.06 9.85
C LEU A 93 -18.18 13.76 8.64
N ASP A 94 -17.70 12.53 8.52
CA ASP A 94 -16.85 12.10 7.41
C ASP A 94 -17.65 11.36 6.32
N ASP A 95 -18.96 11.57 6.26
CA ASP A 95 -19.84 10.98 5.23
C ASP A 95 -19.34 11.25 3.81
N PHE A 96 -18.57 12.30 3.62
CA PHE A 96 -18.00 12.66 2.33
C PHE A 96 -16.82 11.75 1.92
N ALA A 97 -16.22 11.03 2.86
CA ALA A 97 -15.11 10.12 2.54
C ALA A 97 -15.55 9.02 1.58
N ASP A 98 -16.80 8.56 1.66
CA ASP A 98 -17.35 7.54 0.77
C ASP A 98 -17.36 7.96 -0.70
N GLN A 99 -17.33 9.26 -0.97
CA GLN A 99 -17.36 9.79 -2.33
C GLN A 99 -16.05 9.63 -3.08
N PHE A 100 -14.96 9.33 -2.39
CA PHE A 100 -13.63 9.34 -2.98
C PHE A 100 -13.11 7.96 -3.40
N GLY A 101 -13.62 6.88 -2.83
CA GLY A 101 -13.37 5.51 -3.30
C GLY A 101 -11.94 5.03 -3.36
N ASP A 102 -10.99 5.78 -2.83
CA ASP A 102 -9.56 5.48 -2.97
C ASP A 102 -9.01 4.60 -1.84
N TYR A 103 -9.77 4.44 -0.76
CA TYR A 103 -9.38 3.59 0.36
C TYR A 103 -10.05 2.21 0.27
N ASP A 104 -9.44 1.23 0.92
CA ASP A 104 -9.94 -0.15 0.91
C ASP A 104 -10.86 -0.45 2.10
N TYR A 105 -10.65 0.21 3.22
CA TYR A 105 -11.46 0.01 4.42
C TYR A 105 -11.54 1.30 5.21
N GLU A 106 -12.74 1.62 5.72
CA GLU A 106 -12.98 2.75 6.60
C GLU A 106 -13.18 2.27 8.02
N LEU A 107 -12.43 2.84 8.97
CA LEU A 107 -12.52 2.52 10.38
C LEU A 107 -12.79 3.78 11.18
N GLN A 108 -13.86 3.77 11.96
CA GLN A 108 -14.11 4.83 12.93
C GLN A 108 -13.13 4.71 14.10
N LYS A 109 -12.48 5.80 14.48
CA LYS A 109 -11.49 5.81 15.56
C LYS A 109 -12.03 5.24 16.88
N SER A 110 -13.31 5.48 17.17
CA SER A 110 -13.97 4.97 18.38
C SER A 110 -14.05 3.44 18.43
N GLU A 111 -13.92 2.77 17.28
CA GLU A 111 -14.06 1.31 17.18
C GLU A 111 -12.72 0.57 17.19
N ILE A 112 -11.59 1.27 17.32
CA ILE A 112 -10.27 0.63 17.21
C ILE A 112 -10.08 -0.52 18.21
N ASN A 113 -10.50 -0.35 19.44
CA ASN A 113 -10.30 -1.37 20.49
C ASN A 113 -11.06 -2.66 20.22
N SER A 114 -12.21 -2.58 19.55
CA SER A 114 -13.03 -3.74 19.21
C SER A 114 -12.73 -4.30 17.81
N ARG A 115 -12.09 -3.52 16.94
CA ARG A 115 -11.94 -3.86 15.51
C ARG A 115 -10.50 -4.08 15.07
N TYR A 116 -9.49 -3.79 15.89
CA TYR A 116 -8.09 -3.85 15.45
C TYR A 116 -7.68 -5.25 14.97
N LYS A 117 -8.18 -6.31 15.58
CA LYS A 117 -7.89 -7.69 15.15
C LYS A 117 -8.44 -7.98 13.76
N ASP A 118 -9.68 -7.59 13.52
CA ASP A 118 -10.34 -7.76 12.24
C ASP A 118 -9.63 -6.95 11.14
N VAL A 119 -9.26 -5.71 11.44
CA VAL A 119 -8.52 -4.85 10.52
C VAL A 119 -7.15 -5.44 10.21
N ALA A 120 -6.43 -5.94 11.23
CA ALA A 120 -5.14 -6.58 11.04
C ALA A 120 -5.23 -7.81 10.12
N GLU A 121 -6.26 -8.63 10.28
CA GLU A 121 -6.48 -9.78 9.39
C GLU A 121 -6.74 -9.36 7.96
N LYS A 122 -7.53 -8.30 7.75
CA LYS A 122 -7.78 -7.74 6.42
C LYS A 122 -6.49 -7.25 5.76
N ILE A 123 -5.66 -6.56 6.52
CA ILE A 123 -4.36 -6.08 6.05
C ILE A 123 -3.47 -7.26 5.64
N LYS A 124 -3.33 -8.26 6.49
CA LYS A 124 -2.50 -9.44 6.20
C LYS A 124 -2.97 -10.17 4.94
N ARG A 125 -4.27 -10.35 4.81
CA ARG A 125 -4.85 -11.00 3.62
C ARG A 125 -4.59 -10.20 2.35
N ALA A 126 -4.81 -8.90 2.40
CA ALA A 126 -4.59 -8.03 1.25
C ALA A 126 -3.12 -7.99 0.83
N CYS A 127 -2.20 -7.90 1.80
CA CYS A 127 -0.75 -7.90 1.52
C CYS A 127 -0.30 -9.25 0.97
N GLY A 128 -0.83 -10.36 1.51
CA GLY A 128 -0.54 -11.69 1.00
C GLY A 128 -0.99 -11.89 -0.44
N LEU A 129 -2.21 -11.47 -0.77
CA LEU A 129 -2.73 -11.54 -2.14
C LEU A 129 -1.94 -10.67 -3.11
N ARG A 130 -1.54 -9.49 -2.68
CA ARG A 130 -0.71 -8.59 -3.49
C ARG A 130 0.63 -9.24 -3.82
N GLU A 131 1.29 -9.83 -2.83
CA GLU A 131 2.56 -10.53 -3.00
C GLU A 131 2.41 -11.70 -3.98
N GLU A 132 1.39 -12.53 -3.81
CA GLU A 132 1.09 -13.65 -4.71
C GLU A 132 0.86 -13.17 -6.15
N ASN A 133 0.09 -12.11 -6.33
CA ASN A 133 -0.19 -11.54 -7.64
C ASN A 133 1.07 -11.00 -8.31
N MET A 134 1.94 -10.36 -7.56
CA MET A 134 3.21 -9.85 -8.07
C MET A 134 4.14 -10.99 -8.49
N MET A 135 4.21 -12.06 -7.70
CA MET A 135 4.99 -13.24 -8.03
C MET A 135 4.45 -13.94 -9.28
N TYR A 136 3.15 -14.09 -9.37
CA TYR A 136 2.51 -14.69 -10.54
C TYR A 136 2.81 -13.89 -11.82
N ARG A 137 2.68 -12.58 -11.77
CA ARG A 137 3.01 -11.70 -12.90
C ARG A 137 4.47 -11.80 -13.30
N ALA A 138 5.38 -11.86 -12.34
CA ALA A 138 6.82 -12.00 -12.61
C ALA A 138 7.13 -13.32 -13.32
N VAL A 139 6.50 -14.42 -12.90
CA VAL A 139 6.65 -15.74 -13.56
C VAL A 139 6.09 -15.67 -14.97
N GLU A 140 4.91 -15.08 -15.18
CA GLU A 140 4.32 -14.93 -16.52
C GLU A 140 5.23 -14.15 -17.47
N ILE A 141 5.75 -13.02 -17.02
CA ILE A 141 6.67 -12.20 -17.82
C ILE A 141 7.90 -12.98 -18.20
N LYS A 142 8.48 -13.72 -17.26
CA LYS A 142 9.66 -14.55 -17.52
C LYS A 142 9.35 -15.63 -18.56
N GLN A 143 8.22 -16.31 -18.45
CA GLN A 143 7.81 -17.33 -19.43
C GLN A 143 7.63 -16.74 -20.82
N GLN A 144 7.03 -15.56 -20.93
CA GLN A 144 6.88 -14.86 -22.22
C GLN A 144 8.24 -14.49 -22.80
N GLN A 145 9.17 -14.00 -22.00
CA GLN A 145 10.53 -13.67 -22.44
C GLN A 145 11.28 -14.90 -22.91
N ASP A 146 11.20 -16.00 -22.21
CA ASP A 146 11.84 -17.26 -22.57
C ASP A 146 11.28 -17.79 -23.91
N THR A 147 9.98 -17.74 -24.10
CA THR A 147 9.32 -18.15 -25.33
C THR A 147 9.77 -17.29 -26.51
N GLU A 148 9.83 -15.97 -26.33
CA GLU A 148 10.31 -15.03 -27.33
C GLU A 148 11.76 -15.30 -27.73
N THR A 149 12.61 -15.56 -26.75
CA THR A 149 14.03 -15.90 -26.98
C THR A 149 14.17 -17.17 -27.80
N ILE A 150 13.41 -18.22 -27.48
CA ILE A 150 13.41 -19.48 -28.25
C ILE A 150 12.97 -19.23 -29.68
N ARG A 151 11.92 -18.45 -29.88
CA ARG A 151 11.43 -18.10 -31.22
C ARG A 151 12.51 -17.40 -32.06
N LEU A 152 13.19 -16.41 -31.48
CA LEU A 152 14.26 -15.69 -32.14
C LEU A 152 15.44 -16.59 -32.52
N LEU A 153 15.82 -17.52 -31.63
CA LEU A 153 16.89 -18.49 -31.92
C LEU A 153 16.50 -19.42 -33.06
N GLN A 154 15.26 -19.85 -33.13
CA GLN A 154 14.75 -20.69 -34.23
C GLN A 154 14.79 -19.94 -35.56
N GLU A 155 14.43 -18.66 -35.57
CA GLU A 155 14.51 -17.80 -36.77
C GLU A 155 15.95 -17.66 -37.26
N ILE A 156 16.90 -17.44 -36.36
CA ILE A 156 18.33 -17.31 -36.69
C ILE A 156 18.83 -18.59 -37.29
N ASN A 157 18.55 -19.76 -36.69
CA ASN A 157 18.96 -21.05 -37.20
C ASN A 157 18.40 -21.35 -38.59
N SER A 158 17.13 -20.98 -38.82
CA SER A 158 16.47 -21.14 -40.11
C SER A 158 17.17 -20.30 -41.21
N LYS A 159 17.55 -19.08 -40.89
CA LYS A 159 18.28 -18.20 -41.80
C LYS A 159 19.69 -18.70 -42.12
N LEU A 160 20.36 -19.25 -41.10
CA LEU A 160 21.70 -19.85 -41.32
C LEU A 160 21.63 -21.08 -42.22
N ASP A 161 20.63 -21.94 -42.07
CA ASP A 161 20.42 -23.11 -42.90
C ASP A 161 20.15 -22.73 -44.36
N GLN A 162 19.38 -21.64 -44.58
CA GLN A 162 19.13 -21.11 -45.92
C GLN A 162 20.40 -20.61 -46.63
N LYS A 163 21.37 -20.11 -45.86
CA LYS A 163 22.65 -19.63 -46.42
C LYS A 163 23.60 -20.75 -46.77
N LYS A 164 23.45 -21.95 -46.19
CA LYS A 164 24.28 -23.11 -46.46
C LYS A 164 23.84 -23.93 -47.68
N GLY A 165 22.66 -23.67 -48.17
CA GLY A 165 22.14 -24.28 -49.37
C GLY A 165 22.46 -23.40 -50.56
#